data_86982e2c8e5011694c5da54ddf33749e
#
_entry.id   86982e2c8e5011694c5da54ddf33749e
#
_cell.length_a   1.000
_cell.length_b   1.000
_cell.length_c   1.000
_cell.angle_alpha   90.00
_cell.angle_beta   90.00
_cell.angle_gamma   90.00
#
_symmetry.space_group_name_H-M   'P 1'
#
loop_
_entity.id
_entity.type
_entity.pdbx_description
1 polymer ?
#
loop_
_entity_poly.entity_id
_entity_poly.type
_entity_poly.pdbx_seq_one_letter_code
_entity_poly.pdbx_strand_id
1 'polypeptide(L)'
;MKTRLKRYAGALLMSICILSCTKPDDGKLVPELDSAGCFDVSLDASTATTATFSGELHVHPEAGKSFKAGILYSTSQKVSEKSARRQVLENPVEGPHSLTIEGLTFGTKYYYASYVYRLGKYELSEVKSFVTETIQVDTEVSDVQYNEVAVTGQVLVDEDAAELISVIFMFSDTPDFESESTLEALLELDEEGRFLMRVSGLQQNTRYYYNYCIKQGSRTQMGVPVEVVTLNPYQEAFTALDANSAVDLSADGFSNSYIVPASGLYKFKTVKGNSNEPVGDVASVLIQWETTGTAGAPQPCCLIDGTFYADGYAIIRVPDAYLNGNALIAAKDSNGTILWSWHIWLTDEKIREHQYASDAGIMMDRNLGALSMEKGDPKGFGLLYQWGRKDPFPGAATTNGAIMAGTTAYMSLTLSGSETGTVRYSSENPTTFILADPRVSTDWLYPVAGAGYGNERWMSEKTIYDPCPPGWRVPDGGPKNGLWFNAGVPTGGGFPYPAEDGARAGIMMPAEYCGEDAWYPAAGSISCTTASYTAVGEDGMYWSVTPCGTHDVYGFSFYYHSNDKGYVYHSAMIPKATAASVRCCRER
;
A
#
# COMPACT_ATOMS: atom_id res chain seq x y z
N MET A 1 2.89 40.02 -5.08
CA MET A 1 1.69 40.78 -4.69
C MET A 1 1.39 40.42 -3.24
N LYS A 2 1.55 41.40 -2.34
CA LYS A 2 1.50 41.20 -0.88
C LYS A 2 0.05 41.01 -0.44
N THR A 3 -0.30 39.88 0.17
CA THR A 3 -1.60 39.73 0.84
C THR A 3 -1.38 39.59 2.35
N ARG A 4 -1.96 40.51 3.08
CA ARG A 4 -1.83 40.74 4.52
C ARG A 4 -2.53 39.62 5.31
N LEU A 5 -1.81 39.01 6.26
CA LEU A 5 -2.43 38.28 7.37
C LEU A 5 -3.19 39.27 8.27
N LYS A 6 -4.50 39.08 8.41
CA LYS A 6 -5.28 39.74 9.46
C LYS A 6 -5.16 38.92 10.75
N ARG A 7 -4.49 39.51 11.73
CA ARG A 7 -4.56 39.07 13.12
C ARG A 7 -5.96 39.42 13.67
N TYR A 8 -6.71 38.43 14.07
CA TYR A 8 -7.88 38.60 14.92
C TYR A 8 -7.41 38.71 16.37
N ALA A 9 -7.37 39.90 16.89
CA ALA A 9 -7.32 40.15 18.33
C ALA A 9 -8.74 39.93 18.88
N GLY A 10 -8.94 38.81 19.56
CA GLY A 10 -10.17 38.58 20.35
C GLY A 10 -10.16 39.50 21.56
N ALA A 11 -11.06 40.44 21.60
CA ALA A 11 -11.29 41.29 22.78
C ALA A 11 -11.85 40.42 23.92
N LEU A 12 -11.05 40.30 24.98
CA LEU A 12 -11.46 39.71 26.26
C LEU A 12 -12.42 40.71 26.92
N LEU A 13 -13.72 40.42 26.90
CA LEU A 13 -14.68 41.10 27.76
C LEU A 13 -14.46 40.58 29.18
N MET A 14 -13.73 41.38 29.98
CA MET A 14 -13.66 41.22 31.41
C MET A 14 -15.03 41.58 32.01
N SER A 15 -15.81 40.55 32.35
CA SER A 15 -16.96 40.68 33.20
C SER A 15 -16.46 40.62 34.64
N ILE A 16 -16.21 41.77 35.22
CA ILE A 16 -15.83 41.91 36.62
C ILE A 16 -17.12 41.70 37.45
N CYS A 17 -17.33 40.46 37.89
CA CYS A 17 -18.21 40.23 39.04
C CYS A 17 -17.37 40.31 40.32
N ILE A 18 -17.32 41.53 40.89
CA ILE A 18 -16.75 41.74 42.20
C ILE A 18 -17.75 41.16 43.23
N LEU A 19 -17.55 39.90 43.61
CA LEU A 19 -17.97 39.47 44.93
C LEU A 19 -16.75 39.68 45.83
N SER A 20 -16.72 40.82 46.48
CA SER A 20 -15.68 41.16 47.42
C SER A 20 -15.76 40.20 48.63
N CYS A 21 -14.69 39.42 48.83
CA CYS A 21 -14.36 38.99 50.17
C CYS A 21 -14.05 40.24 51.00
N THR A 22 -14.98 40.75 51.72
CA THR A 22 -14.72 41.87 52.62
C THR A 22 -13.90 41.35 53.79
N LYS A 23 -12.70 41.99 53.99
CA LYS A 23 -11.95 41.81 55.23
C LYS A 23 -12.89 42.05 56.40
N PRO A 24 -12.81 41.22 57.48
CA PRO A 24 -13.58 41.53 58.69
C PRO A 24 -13.17 42.90 59.21
N ASP A 25 -14.12 43.81 59.33
CA ASP A 25 -13.94 45.13 59.86
C ASP A 25 -13.56 45.06 61.35
N ASP A 26 -12.65 45.90 61.79
CA ASP A 26 -12.10 45.89 63.13
C ASP A 26 -13.18 46.02 64.20
N GLY A 27 -13.47 44.92 64.86
CA GLY A 27 -14.13 44.87 66.14
C GLY A 27 -15.61 45.08 66.18
N LYS A 28 -16.38 44.01 65.96
CA LYS A 28 -17.58 43.68 66.71
C LYS A 28 -18.14 42.30 66.30
N LEU A 29 -18.33 41.46 67.31
CA LEU A 29 -19.06 40.20 67.27
C LEU A 29 -18.56 39.21 66.25
N VAL A 30 -17.76 38.28 66.71
CA VAL A 30 -17.38 37.08 65.99
C VAL A 30 -18.66 36.33 65.70
N PRO A 31 -19.16 36.28 64.46
CA PRO A 31 -20.21 35.34 64.12
C PRO A 31 -19.67 33.92 64.34
N GLU A 32 -20.53 32.97 64.68
CA GLU A 32 -20.19 31.55 64.71
C GLU A 32 -19.31 31.21 63.51
N LEU A 33 -18.18 30.49 63.75
CA LEU A 33 -17.15 30.18 62.77
C LEU A 33 -17.70 29.24 61.72
N ASP A 34 -18.54 29.73 60.86
CA ASP A 34 -19.13 28.94 59.76
C ASP A 34 -18.16 28.84 58.56
N SER A 35 -17.16 29.68 58.49
CA SER A 35 -16.15 29.70 57.42
C SER A 35 -14.71 29.70 57.96
N ALA A 36 -13.84 28.87 57.38
CA ALA A 36 -12.41 28.90 57.69
C ALA A 36 -11.64 29.96 56.90
N GLY A 37 -12.26 30.59 55.91
CA GLY A 37 -11.66 31.53 54.99
C GLY A 37 -12.11 31.35 53.55
N CYS A 38 -11.56 32.08 52.63
CA CYS A 38 -11.77 31.90 51.20
C CYS A 38 -10.44 31.86 50.43
N PHE A 39 -10.43 31.16 49.32
CA PHE A 39 -9.31 31.13 48.42
C PHE A 39 -9.78 31.63 47.05
N ASP A 40 -9.40 32.84 46.69
CA ASP A 40 -9.80 33.47 45.45
C ASP A 40 -8.69 33.25 44.41
N VAL A 41 -8.97 32.47 43.35
CA VAL A 41 -8.00 32.05 42.35
C VAL A 41 -8.42 32.45 40.96
N SER A 42 -7.40 32.76 40.15
CA SER A 42 -7.50 32.95 38.69
C SER A 42 -6.54 32.01 37.98
N LEU A 43 -6.91 31.62 36.78
CA LEU A 43 -6.01 30.91 35.87
C LEU A 43 -4.98 31.89 35.32
N ASP A 44 -3.71 31.58 35.48
CA ASP A 44 -2.58 32.38 34.92
C ASP A 44 -2.20 31.86 33.55
N ALA A 45 -2.01 30.52 33.42
CA ALA A 45 -1.61 29.87 32.20
C ALA A 45 -2.17 28.44 32.16
N SER A 46 -2.37 27.91 30.95
CA SER A 46 -2.61 26.48 30.73
C SER A 46 -1.80 26.01 29.53
N THR A 47 -1.30 24.79 29.61
CA THR A 47 -0.66 24.06 28.53
C THR A 47 -1.56 22.92 28.07
N ALA A 48 -1.04 22.00 27.30
CA ALA A 48 -1.76 20.78 26.90
C ALA A 48 -2.09 19.87 28.11
N THR A 49 -1.24 19.86 29.13
CA THR A 49 -1.35 18.91 30.24
C THR A 49 -1.28 19.53 31.63
N THR A 50 -1.08 20.83 31.71
CA THR A 50 -0.99 21.56 32.99
C THR A 50 -1.90 22.78 33.02
N ALA A 51 -2.22 23.27 34.22
CA ALA A 51 -2.87 24.54 34.45
C ALA A 51 -2.35 25.17 35.75
N THR A 52 -1.83 26.40 35.64
CA THR A 52 -1.29 27.15 36.77
C THR A 52 -2.27 28.23 37.19
N PHE A 53 -2.51 28.31 38.46
CA PHE A 53 -3.41 29.26 39.10
C PHE A 53 -2.66 30.08 40.12
N SER A 54 -2.94 31.36 40.20
CA SER A 54 -2.54 32.22 41.32
C SER A 54 -3.74 32.81 42.00
N GLY A 55 -3.58 33.11 43.27
CA GLY A 55 -4.66 33.68 44.05
C GLY A 55 -4.24 34.04 45.46
N GLU A 56 -5.16 34.67 46.18
CA GLU A 56 -4.97 35.10 47.57
C GLU A 56 -5.83 34.28 48.53
N LEU A 57 -5.18 33.63 49.46
CA LEU A 57 -5.84 32.89 50.53
C LEU A 57 -6.06 33.80 51.71
N HIS A 58 -7.34 33.99 52.03
CA HIS A 58 -7.77 34.73 53.23
C HIS A 58 -8.21 33.70 54.29
N VAL A 59 -7.57 33.74 55.45
CA VAL A 59 -7.79 32.78 56.54
C VAL A 59 -8.50 33.50 57.69
N HIS A 60 -9.59 32.90 58.19
CA HIS A 60 -10.24 33.47 59.35
C HIS A 60 -9.29 33.45 60.56
N PRO A 61 -9.14 34.52 61.31
CA PRO A 61 -8.16 34.61 62.44
C PRO A 61 -8.27 33.47 63.46
N GLU A 62 -9.48 32.91 63.66
CA GLU A 62 -9.75 31.84 64.60
C GLU A 62 -9.72 30.43 63.96
N ALA A 63 -9.38 30.34 62.66
CA ALA A 63 -9.34 29.04 61.95
C ALA A 63 -8.27 28.08 62.47
N GLY A 64 -7.23 28.65 63.16
CA GLY A 64 -6.13 27.84 63.66
C GLY A 64 -5.28 27.26 62.53
N LYS A 65 -4.42 26.29 62.83
CA LYS A 65 -3.54 25.64 61.84
C LYS A 65 -4.13 24.39 61.17
N SER A 66 -5.43 24.04 61.39
CA SER A 66 -6.04 22.78 60.98
C SER A 66 -7.05 22.93 59.84
N PHE A 67 -6.66 23.64 58.78
CA PHE A 67 -7.47 23.73 57.57
C PHE A 67 -6.66 23.27 56.34
N LYS A 68 -7.35 23.00 55.24
CA LYS A 68 -6.78 22.70 53.95
C LYS A 68 -7.39 23.66 52.91
N ALA A 69 -6.58 24.02 51.92
CA ALA A 69 -7.03 24.81 50.78
C ALA A 69 -6.52 24.18 49.48
N GLY A 70 -7.12 24.57 48.34
CA GLY A 70 -6.71 24.06 47.06
C GLY A 70 -7.75 24.26 45.96
N ILE A 71 -7.68 23.46 44.92
CA ILE A 71 -8.60 23.51 43.79
C ILE A 71 -9.24 22.14 43.57
N LEU A 72 -10.57 22.13 43.41
CA LEU A 72 -11.34 21.01 42.88
C LEU A 72 -11.48 21.21 41.36
N TYR A 73 -11.29 20.17 40.58
CA TYR A 73 -11.43 20.24 39.12
C TYR A 73 -12.05 18.99 38.52
N SER A 74 -12.76 19.14 37.41
CA SER A 74 -13.48 18.07 36.73
C SER A 74 -13.75 18.43 35.26
N THR A 75 -13.94 17.44 34.41
CA THR A 75 -14.50 17.62 33.06
C THR A 75 -16.02 17.83 33.06
N SER A 76 -16.69 17.58 34.19
CA SER A 76 -18.09 17.87 34.39
C SER A 76 -18.30 19.27 34.98
N GLN A 77 -19.30 19.98 34.51
CA GLN A 77 -19.66 21.31 35.05
C GLN A 77 -20.04 21.27 36.53
N LYS A 78 -20.48 20.13 37.04
CA LYS A 78 -20.81 19.94 38.45
C LYS A 78 -19.53 19.60 39.22
N VAL A 79 -18.89 20.63 39.77
CA VAL A 79 -17.69 20.46 40.61
C VAL A 79 -18.14 20.32 42.08
N SER A 80 -17.80 19.19 42.68
CA SER A 80 -18.12 18.94 44.11
C SER A 80 -17.03 18.08 44.74
N GLU A 81 -16.95 18.12 46.08
CA GLU A 81 -15.97 17.35 46.86
C GLU A 81 -16.02 15.83 46.61
N LYS A 82 -17.19 15.30 46.15
CA LYS A 82 -17.40 13.85 45.91
C LYS A 82 -17.05 13.42 44.51
N SER A 83 -17.12 14.31 43.52
CA SER A 83 -17.01 13.97 42.09
C SER A 83 -15.80 14.56 41.37
N ALA A 84 -15.17 15.59 41.96
CA ALA A 84 -14.03 16.28 41.36
C ALA A 84 -12.71 15.71 41.85
N ARG A 85 -11.67 15.81 40.99
CA ARG A 85 -10.28 15.64 41.40
C ARG A 85 -9.85 16.81 42.27
N ARG A 86 -8.78 16.62 43.03
CA ARG A 86 -8.34 17.60 44.02
C ARG A 86 -6.86 17.86 43.90
N GLN A 87 -6.49 19.13 43.77
CA GLN A 87 -5.14 19.61 43.96
C GLN A 87 -5.07 20.39 45.29
N VAL A 88 -4.23 19.94 46.19
CA VAL A 88 -4.11 20.49 47.54
C VAL A 88 -2.98 21.51 47.56
N LEU A 89 -3.20 22.68 48.18
CA LEU A 89 -2.18 23.65 48.44
C LEU A 89 -1.28 23.17 49.60
N GLU A 90 0.03 23.10 49.35
CA GLU A 90 0.99 22.74 50.38
C GLU A 90 1.21 23.96 51.33
N ASN A 91 1.16 23.68 52.63
CA ASN A 91 1.38 24.67 53.69
C ASN A 91 0.53 25.95 53.54
N PRO A 92 -0.83 25.84 53.55
CA PRO A 92 -1.70 26.97 53.32
C PRO A 92 -1.56 27.99 54.49
N VAL A 93 -1.20 29.24 54.12
CA VAL A 93 -1.07 30.39 55.02
C VAL A 93 -1.76 31.57 54.39
N GLU A 94 -2.08 32.60 55.20
CA GLU A 94 -2.63 33.88 54.71
C GLU A 94 -1.72 34.48 53.64
N GLY A 95 -2.29 34.95 52.53
CA GLY A 95 -1.59 35.70 51.49
C GLY A 95 -1.56 35.01 50.13
N PRO A 96 -0.66 35.45 49.24
CA PRO A 96 -0.60 34.96 47.85
C PRO A 96 -0.06 33.55 47.73
N HIS A 97 -0.66 32.76 46.83
CA HIS A 97 -0.27 31.40 46.51
C HIS A 97 -0.35 31.14 45.01
N SER A 98 0.50 30.23 44.54
CA SER A 98 0.43 29.67 43.20
C SER A 98 0.29 28.15 43.32
N LEU A 99 -0.47 27.54 42.39
CA LEU A 99 -0.77 26.12 42.39
C LEU A 99 -0.87 25.62 40.95
N THR A 100 -0.14 24.55 40.62
CA THR A 100 -0.21 23.91 39.30
C THR A 100 -0.92 22.57 39.39
N ILE A 101 -1.85 22.35 38.46
CA ILE A 101 -2.48 21.06 38.23
C ILE A 101 -1.76 20.42 37.04
N GLU A 102 -1.30 19.20 37.22
CA GLU A 102 -0.61 18.41 36.20
C GLU A 102 -1.45 17.20 35.77
N GLY A 103 -1.04 16.52 34.69
CA GLY A 103 -1.70 15.32 34.20
C GLY A 103 -3.11 15.56 33.64
N LEU A 104 -3.35 16.77 33.13
CA LEU A 104 -4.57 17.12 32.41
C LEU A 104 -4.57 16.48 31.01
N THR A 105 -5.77 16.36 30.42
CA THR A 105 -5.95 15.88 29.05
C THR A 105 -5.96 17.04 28.08
N PHE A 106 -5.20 16.97 27.01
CA PHE A 106 -5.11 18.01 25.99
C PHE A 106 -6.46 18.30 25.32
N GLY A 107 -6.64 19.55 24.87
CA GLY A 107 -7.83 20.01 24.15
C GLY A 107 -9.14 19.76 24.92
N THR A 108 -9.07 19.71 26.24
CA THR A 108 -10.20 19.31 27.09
C THR A 108 -10.67 20.47 27.94
N LYS A 109 -11.99 20.65 28.00
CA LYS A 109 -12.60 21.65 28.87
C LYS A 109 -12.70 21.12 30.30
N TYR A 110 -12.11 21.88 31.23
CA TYR A 110 -12.19 21.64 32.65
C TYR A 110 -13.00 22.73 33.35
N TYR A 111 -13.66 22.33 34.41
CA TYR A 111 -14.36 23.20 35.36
C TYR A 111 -13.64 23.11 36.69
N TYR A 112 -13.47 24.22 37.38
CA TYR A 112 -12.77 24.28 38.65
C TYR A 112 -13.44 25.22 39.63
N ALA A 113 -13.23 24.93 40.93
CA ALA A 113 -13.55 25.79 42.02
C ALA A 113 -12.45 25.68 43.07
N SER A 114 -12.00 26.79 43.61
CA SER A 114 -11.13 26.77 44.77
C SER A 114 -11.93 26.37 46.01
N TYR A 115 -11.26 25.84 47.01
CA TYR A 115 -11.88 25.40 48.25
C TYR A 115 -11.03 25.74 49.48
N VAL A 116 -11.70 26.00 50.59
CA VAL A 116 -11.14 25.91 51.94
C VAL A 116 -11.95 24.84 52.69
N TYR A 117 -11.21 23.96 53.38
CA TYR A 117 -11.83 22.83 54.12
C TYR A 117 -11.43 22.84 55.58
N ARG A 118 -12.39 22.77 56.47
CA ARG A 118 -12.18 22.64 57.91
C ARG A 118 -13.32 21.83 58.56
N LEU A 119 -12.97 20.96 59.50
CA LEU A 119 -13.93 20.23 60.34
C LEU A 119 -15.06 19.51 59.56
N GLY A 120 -14.75 18.98 58.37
CA GLY A 120 -15.71 18.24 57.54
C GLY A 120 -16.54 19.11 56.59
N LYS A 121 -16.39 20.43 56.60
CA LYS A 121 -17.12 21.39 55.75
C LYS A 121 -16.18 21.93 54.65
N TYR A 122 -16.66 21.96 53.39
CA TYR A 122 -16.02 22.62 52.25
C TYR A 122 -16.73 23.95 51.97
N GLU A 123 -15.94 24.98 51.75
CA GLU A 123 -16.39 26.24 51.19
C GLU A 123 -15.77 26.37 49.83
N LEU A 124 -16.62 26.50 48.80
CA LEU A 124 -16.21 26.51 47.39
C LEU A 124 -16.44 27.91 46.81
N SER A 125 -15.51 28.32 45.94
CA SER A 125 -15.74 29.48 45.07
C SER A 125 -16.80 29.20 44.02
N GLU A 126 -17.14 30.19 43.23
CA GLU A 126 -17.87 29.98 41.98
C GLU A 126 -17.12 29.05 41.05
N VAL A 127 -17.86 28.23 40.28
CA VAL A 127 -17.29 27.33 39.30
C VAL A 127 -16.89 28.12 38.06
N LYS A 128 -15.62 28.11 37.75
CA LYS A 128 -15.04 28.69 36.54
C LYS A 128 -14.62 27.57 35.58
N SER A 129 -14.19 27.91 34.36
CA SER A 129 -13.73 26.90 33.39
C SER A 129 -12.57 27.41 32.56
N PHE A 130 -11.75 26.48 32.06
CA PHE A 130 -10.69 26.69 31.07
C PHE A 130 -10.66 25.51 30.09
N VAL A 131 -9.88 25.66 29.03
CA VAL A 131 -9.62 24.61 28.05
C VAL A 131 -8.12 24.43 27.94
N THR A 132 -7.64 23.21 28.12
CA THR A 132 -6.22 22.88 27.88
C THR A 132 -5.89 23.03 26.39
N GLU A 133 -4.67 23.40 26.10
CA GLU A 133 -4.20 23.55 24.72
C GLU A 133 -4.15 22.19 23.99
N THR A 134 -4.12 22.22 22.66
CA THR A 134 -3.79 21.08 21.81
C THR A 134 -2.28 20.91 21.76
N ILE A 135 -1.84 19.66 21.52
CA ILE A 135 -0.41 19.37 21.38
C ILE A 135 0.05 19.86 20.01
N GLN A 136 1.12 20.64 19.99
CA GLN A 136 1.75 21.10 18.76
C GLN A 136 2.76 20.05 18.29
N VAL A 137 2.73 19.73 16.99
CA VAL A 137 3.70 18.84 16.35
C VAL A 137 4.18 19.52 15.09
N ASP A 138 5.46 19.76 15.03
CA ASP A 138 6.12 20.23 13.83
C ASP A 138 6.70 19.03 13.09
N THR A 139 6.48 18.95 11.78
CA THR A 139 7.01 17.86 10.94
C THR A 139 7.63 18.43 9.68
N GLU A 140 8.73 17.82 9.25
CA GLU A 140 9.43 18.16 8.02
C GLU A 140 9.86 16.86 7.30
N VAL A 141 9.71 16.84 5.98
CA VAL A 141 10.32 15.82 5.15
C VAL A 141 11.81 16.11 5.05
N SER A 142 12.63 15.32 5.73
CA SER A 142 14.08 15.54 5.84
C SER A 142 14.87 14.91 4.71
N ASP A 143 14.35 13.85 4.09
CA ASP A 143 14.96 13.19 2.94
C ASP A 143 13.89 12.50 2.09
N VAL A 144 14.05 12.57 0.78
CA VAL A 144 13.20 11.87 -0.20
C VAL A 144 14.11 11.15 -1.17
N GLN A 145 13.92 9.84 -1.26
CA GLN A 145 14.58 8.98 -2.24
C GLN A 145 13.53 8.38 -3.19
N TYR A 146 13.96 7.60 -4.16
CA TYR A 146 13.04 6.93 -5.09
C TYR A 146 12.23 5.79 -4.44
N ASN A 147 12.70 5.24 -3.33
CA ASN A 147 12.08 4.11 -2.62
C ASN A 147 11.99 4.31 -1.11
N GLU A 148 12.37 5.48 -0.60
CA GLU A 148 12.37 5.81 0.82
C GLU A 148 11.98 7.28 1.03
N VAL A 149 11.28 7.54 2.11
CA VAL A 149 11.01 8.89 2.63
C VAL A 149 11.41 8.93 4.10
N ALA A 150 12.13 9.96 4.49
CA ALA A 150 12.44 10.25 5.89
C ALA A 150 11.69 11.51 6.34
N VAL A 151 10.96 11.38 7.44
CA VAL A 151 10.23 12.47 8.10
C VAL A 151 10.83 12.67 9.48
N THR A 152 11.26 13.89 9.75
CA THR A 152 11.64 14.35 11.09
C THR A 152 10.55 15.22 11.67
N GLY A 153 10.51 15.31 12.98
CA GLY A 153 9.59 16.22 13.64
C GLY A 153 9.87 16.34 15.12
N GLN A 154 9.10 17.23 15.75
CA GLN A 154 9.16 17.46 17.17
C GLN A 154 7.75 17.61 17.74
N VAL A 155 7.47 16.90 18.81
CA VAL A 155 6.26 17.01 19.61
C VAL A 155 6.54 17.99 20.74
N LEU A 156 5.86 19.12 20.73
CA LEU A 156 6.09 20.19 21.72
C LEU A 156 5.24 19.94 22.97
N VAL A 157 5.79 19.21 23.91
CA VAL A 157 5.20 18.88 25.21
C VAL A 157 6.26 18.94 26.30
N ASP A 158 5.82 19.18 27.55
CA ASP A 158 6.68 19.05 28.71
C ASP A 158 7.04 17.58 28.95
N GLU A 159 8.19 17.31 29.57
CA GLU A 159 8.70 15.96 29.81
C GLU A 159 7.67 15.07 30.55
N ASP A 160 7.01 15.57 31.60
CA ASP A 160 5.97 14.88 32.34
C ASP A 160 4.72 14.57 31.47
N ALA A 161 4.49 15.37 30.43
CA ALA A 161 3.38 15.19 29.50
C ALA A 161 3.70 14.15 28.42
N ALA A 162 4.96 14.00 28.05
CA ALA A 162 5.41 13.02 27.06
C ALA A 162 5.09 11.57 27.49
N GLU A 163 5.21 11.30 28.80
CA GLU A 163 4.86 9.97 29.36
C GLU A 163 3.37 9.63 29.32
N LEU A 164 2.50 10.65 29.16
CA LEU A 164 1.04 10.50 29.18
C LEU A 164 0.42 10.31 27.82
N ILE A 165 1.20 10.49 26.74
CA ILE A 165 0.70 10.45 25.36
C ILE A 165 1.36 9.33 24.56
N SER A 166 0.68 8.93 23.50
CA SER A 166 1.25 8.07 22.45
C SER A 166 1.10 8.80 21.12
N VAL A 167 2.18 8.87 20.36
CA VAL A 167 2.19 9.50 19.03
C VAL A 167 2.35 8.39 17.99
N ILE A 168 1.36 8.27 17.11
CA ILE A 168 1.34 7.28 16.04
C ILE A 168 1.61 8.02 14.74
N PHE A 169 2.66 7.65 14.04
CA PHE A 169 2.93 8.08 12.68
C PHE A 169 2.11 7.23 11.72
N MET A 170 1.54 7.87 10.70
CA MET A 170 0.72 7.24 9.67
C MET A 170 1.29 7.59 8.30
N PHE A 171 1.38 6.61 7.41
CA PHE A 171 1.86 6.81 6.04
C PHE A 171 1.01 5.98 5.08
N SER A 172 0.53 6.59 3.99
CA SER A 172 -0.42 5.95 3.08
C SER A 172 -0.26 6.45 1.64
N ASP A 173 -0.79 5.71 0.69
CA ASP A 173 -0.99 6.12 -0.70
C ASP A 173 -2.27 6.95 -0.90
N THR A 174 -3.13 7.07 0.13
CA THR A 174 -4.33 7.89 0.12
C THR A 174 -4.36 8.89 1.29
N PRO A 175 -4.92 10.10 1.08
CA PRO A 175 -4.92 11.16 2.11
C PRO A 175 -5.89 10.92 3.27
N ASP A 176 -6.80 9.96 3.16
CA ASP A 176 -7.75 9.57 4.22
C ASP A 176 -7.19 8.48 5.15
N PHE A 177 -6.08 7.84 4.78
CA PHE A 177 -5.45 6.74 5.53
C PHE A 177 -6.36 5.52 5.74
N GLU A 178 -7.33 5.30 4.84
CA GLU A 178 -8.23 4.15 4.86
C GLU A 178 -7.74 2.98 3.98
N SER A 179 -6.63 3.18 3.26
CA SER A 179 -6.01 2.14 2.40
C SER A 179 -5.45 0.98 3.23
N GLU A 180 -5.57 -0.23 2.70
CA GLU A 180 -4.93 -1.43 3.30
C GLU A 180 -3.39 -1.34 3.34
N SER A 181 -2.80 -0.46 2.53
CA SER A 181 -1.36 -0.17 2.51
C SER A 181 -0.93 0.84 3.58
N THR A 182 -1.85 1.37 4.39
CA THR A 182 -1.53 2.35 5.42
C THR A 182 -0.62 1.74 6.48
N LEU A 183 0.57 2.33 6.64
CA LEU A 183 1.49 2.03 7.72
C LEU A 183 1.13 2.87 8.95
N GLU A 184 0.96 2.23 10.09
CA GLU A 184 0.89 2.88 11.39
C GLU A 184 2.09 2.45 12.25
N ALA A 185 2.80 3.40 12.82
CA ALA A 185 3.95 3.14 13.69
C ALA A 185 3.92 4.02 14.93
N LEU A 186 4.10 3.42 16.10
CA LEU A 186 4.32 4.16 17.33
C LEU A 186 5.67 4.88 17.26
N LEU A 187 5.70 6.19 17.46
CA LEU A 187 6.92 6.96 17.49
C LEU A 187 7.63 6.85 18.84
N GLU A 188 8.94 6.63 18.79
CA GLU A 188 9.82 6.82 19.92
C GLU A 188 10.34 8.27 19.88
N LEU A 189 10.10 9.02 20.95
CA LEU A 189 10.53 10.41 21.10
C LEU A 189 11.83 10.45 21.92
N ASP A 190 12.75 11.34 21.56
CA ASP A 190 13.90 11.64 22.40
C ASP A 190 13.53 12.58 23.57
N GLU A 191 14.52 12.96 24.42
CA GLU A 191 14.30 13.82 25.58
C GLU A 191 13.77 15.21 25.22
N GLU A 192 13.99 15.67 23.98
CA GLU A 192 13.46 16.93 23.47
C GLU A 192 12.17 16.77 22.64
N GLY A 193 11.58 15.57 22.63
CA GLY A 193 10.36 15.26 21.91
C GLY A 193 10.53 15.10 20.38
N ARG A 194 11.76 14.92 19.90
CA ARG A 194 12.06 14.78 18.47
C ARG A 194 11.97 13.32 18.03
N PHE A 195 11.66 13.12 16.75
CA PHE A 195 11.65 11.82 16.12
C PHE A 195 12.20 11.85 14.70
N LEU A 196 12.62 10.68 14.23
CA LEU A 196 12.94 10.40 12.83
C LEU A 196 12.20 9.14 12.42
N MET A 197 11.35 9.24 11.40
CA MET A 197 10.69 8.08 10.79
C MET A 197 11.21 7.89 9.38
N ARG A 198 11.60 6.65 9.05
CA ARG A 198 11.96 6.24 7.70
C ARG A 198 10.96 5.21 7.20
N VAL A 199 10.40 5.47 6.03
CA VAL A 199 9.50 4.55 5.33
C VAL A 199 10.18 4.15 4.05
N SER A 200 10.52 2.87 3.92
CA SER A 200 11.23 2.29 2.78
C SER A 200 10.37 1.27 2.03
N GLY A 201 10.85 0.83 0.85
CA GLY A 201 10.09 -0.07 -0.02
C GLY A 201 9.00 0.63 -0.83
N LEU A 202 9.08 1.95 -0.95
CA LEU A 202 8.14 2.76 -1.70
C LEU A 202 8.34 2.65 -3.20
N GLN A 203 7.30 2.91 -3.96
CA GLN A 203 7.38 3.03 -5.42
C GLN A 203 7.98 4.39 -5.81
N GLN A 204 8.80 4.39 -6.85
CA GLN A 204 9.37 5.61 -7.41
C GLN A 204 8.31 6.50 -8.07
N ASN A 205 8.57 7.81 -8.09
CA ASN A 205 7.69 8.83 -8.69
C ASN A 205 6.22 8.63 -8.30
N THR A 206 6.00 8.33 -7.04
CA THR A 206 4.67 8.00 -6.51
C THR A 206 4.32 8.94 -5.37
N ARG A 207 3.07 9.37 -5.37
CA ARG A 207 2.53 10.25 -4.35
C ARG A 207 2.11 9.44 -3.14
N TYR A 208 2.52 9.92 -1.96
CA TYR A 208 2.15 9.40 -0.66
C TYR A 208 1.73 10.53 0.26
N TYR A 209 1.15 10.18 1.39
CA TYR A 209 0.72 11.09 2.43
C TYR A 209 1.21 10.59 3.77
N TYR A 210 1.64 11.50 4.64
CA TYR A 210 1.89 11.17 6.02
C TYR A 210 1.10 12.08 6.95
N ASN A 211 0.84 11.59 8.15
CA ASN A 211 0.13 12.28 9.20
C ASN A 211 0.56 11.72 10.56
N TYR A 212 0.06 12.32 11.63
CA TYR A 212 0.21 11.79 12.98
C TYR A 212 -1.14 11.74 13.71
N CYS A 213 -1.24 10.81 14.67
CA CYS A 213 -2.34 10.69 15.59
C CYS A 213 -1.80 10.66 17.03
N ILE A 214 -2.16 11.66 17.84
CA ILE A 214 -1.79 11.72 19.26
C ILE A 214 -2.93 11.14 20.07
N LYS A 215 -2.61 10.23 21.00
CA LYS A 215 -3.58 9.60 21.90
C LYS A 215 -3.21 9.83 23.36
N GLN A 216 -4.18 10.20 24.18
CA GLN A 216 -4.09 10.27 25.64
C GLN A 216 -5.38 9.65 26.23
N GLY A 217 -5.30 8.41 26.67
CA GLY A 217 -6.49 7.66 27.06
C GLY A 217 -7.47 7.50 25.89
N SER A 218 -8.69 8.03 26.05
CA SER A 218 -9.71 8.04 24.99
C SER A 218 -9.69 9.28 24.10
N ARG A 219 -8.83 10.25 24.40
CA ARG A 219 -8.68 11.49 23.61
C ARG A 219 -7.75 11.26 22.45
N THR A 220 -8.14 11.72 21.27
CA THR A 220 -7.32 11.69 20.05
C THR A 220 -7.22 13.07 19.41
N GLN A 221 -6.06 13.36 18.83
CA GLN A 221 -5.82 14.54 18.00
C GLN A 221 -5.11 14.07 16.72
N MET A 222 -5.69 14.41 15.57
CA MET A 222 -5.09 14.14 14.26
C MET A 222 -4.39 15.40 13.75
N GLY A 223 -3.28 15.20 13.07
CA GLY A 223 -2.63 16.24 12.28
C GLY A 223 -3.37 16.52 10.97
N VAL A 224 -2.74 17.29 10.11
CA VAL A 224 -3.19 17.52 8.72
C VAL A 224 -2.33 16.65 7.81
N PRO A 225 -2.93 15.89 6.86
CA PRO A 225 -2.18 15.12 5.90
C PRO A 225 -1.17 15.97 5.12
N VAL A 226 0.05 15.50 5.03
CA VAL A 226 1.12 16.14 4.25
C VAL A 226 1.48 15.25 3.07
N GLU A 227 1.47 15.82 1.88
CA GLU A 227 1.82 15.13 0.64
C GLU A 227 3.35 15.06 0.47
N VAL A 228 3.84 13.92 0.01
CA VAL A 228 5.22 13.71 -0.42
C VAL A 228 5.25 12.85 -1.69
N VAL A 229 6.15 13.17 -2.61
CA VAL A 229 6.32 12.40 -3.86
C VAL A 229 7.74 11.85 -3.88
N THR A 230 7.88 10.53 -4.00
CA THR A 230 9.18 9.87 -4.14
C THR A 230 9.88 10.29 -5.42
N LEU A 231 11.21 10.33 -5.41
CA LEU A 231 11.98 10.71 -6.58
C LEU A 231 11.87 9.67 -7.71
N ASN A 232 12.07 10.16 -8.93
CA ASN A 232 12.34 9.29 -10.06
C ASN A 232 13.87 9.20 -10.23
N PRO A 233 14.50 8.05 -9.90
CA PRO A 233 15.96 7.91 -9.94
C PRO A 233 16.53 8.09 -11.36
N TYR A 234 15.68 8.01 -12.38
CA TYR A 234 16.06 8.03 -13.78
C TYR A 234 15.99 9.41 -14.43
N GLN A 235 15.35 10.38 -13.79
CA GLN A 235 15.08 11.67 -14.41
C GLN A 235 16.35 12.52 -14.60
N GLU A 236 17.36 12.35 -13.76
CA GLU A 236 18.63 13.07 -13.85
C GLU A 236 19.74 12.30 -14.60
N ALA A 237 19.73 10.97 -14.54
CA ALA A 237 20.79 10.13 -15.08
C ALA A 237 20.72 9.91 -16.60
N PHE A 238 19.59 10.19 -17.25
CA PHE A 238 19.28 9.70 -18.61
C PHE A 238 19.15 10.77 -19.68
N THR A 239 19.43 12.02 -19.41
CA THR A 239 19.53 13.06 -20.46
C THR A 239 20.62 12.80 -21.49
N ALA A 240 21.41 11.75 -21.31
CA ALA A 240 22.57 11.41 -22.16
C ALA A 240 22.57 9.98 -22.73
N LEU A 241 21.47 9.20 -22.65
CA LEU A 241 21.43 7.90 -23.29
C LEU A 241 21.36 8.08 -24.82
N ASP A 242 22.35 7.56 -25.51
CA ASP A 242 22.37 7.56 -26.98
C ASP A 242 21.41 6.47 -27.50
N ALA A 243 20.18 6.89 -27.80
CA ALA A 243 19.17 6.03 -28.39
C ALA A 243 19.59 5.38 -29.70
N ASN A 244 20.58 5.94 -30.40
CA ASN A 244 21.09 5.38 -31.67
C ASN A 244 21.96 4.16 -31.45
N SER A 245 22.63 4.05 -30.29
CA SER A 245 23.44 2.87 -29.95
C SER A 245 22.63 1.72 -29.34
N ALA A 246 21.33 1.95 -29.01
CA ALA A 246 20.45 0.96 -28.38
C ALA A 246 20.04 -0.14 -29.38
N VAL A 247 20.08 -1.39 -28.94
CA VAL A 247 19.52 -2.54 -29.67
C VAL A 247 18.00 -2.40 -29.76
N ASP A 248 17.44 -2.42 -30.97
CA ASP A 248 16.01 -2.31 -31.19
C ASP A 248 15.30 -3.67 -31.02
N LEU A 249 14.63 -3.88 -29.90
CA LEU A 249 13.86 -5.10 -29.59
C LEU A 249 12.60 -5.21 -30.46
N SER A 250 12.15 -4.11 -31.06
CA SER A 250 10.98 -4.07 -31.95
C SER A 250 11.33 -4.24 -33.43
N ALA A 251 12.61 -4.50 -33.77
CA ALA A 251 13.02 -4.69 -35.14
C ALA A 251 12.37 -5.90 -35.84
N ASP A 252 12.15 -6.98 -35.10
CA ASP A 252 11.52 -8.22 -35.58
C ASP A 252 9.99 -8.25 -35.36
N GLY A 253 9.39 -7.16 -34.88
CA GLY A 253 7.96 -7.03 -34.64
C GLY A 253 7.62 -6.36 -33.32
N PHE A 254 6.37 -5.89 -33.24
CA PHE A 254 5.86 -5.22 -32.05
C PHE A 254 5.14 -6.21 -31.14
N SER A 255 5.25 -6.00 -29.83
CA SER A 255 4.62 -6.88 -28.86
C SER A 255 4.44 -6.21 -27.49
N ASN A 256 3.76 -6.90 -26.57
CA ASN A 256 3.65 -6.50 -25.17
C ASN A 256 4.76 -7.11 -24.28
N SER A 257 5.61 -7.97 -24.86
CA SER A 257 6.73 -8.56 -24.13
C SER A 257 7.97 -8.59 -25.02
N TYR A 258 9.13 -8.30 -24.43
CA TYR A 258 10.42 -8.36 -25.12
C TYR A 258 11.42 -9.14 -24.26
N ILE A 259 12.25 -9.96 -24.93
CA ILE A 259 13.31 -10.76 -24.30
C ILE A 259 14.61 -9.97 -24.37
N VAL A 260 15.27 -9.82 -23.23
CA VAL A 260 16.57 -9.14 -23.10
C VAL A 260 17.61 -10.13 -22.57
N PRO A 261 18.58 -10.55 -23.39
CA PRO A 261 19.47 -11.66 -23.06
C PRO A 261 20.78 -11.25 -22.35
N ALA A 262 21.08 -9.96 -22.22
CA ALA A 262 22.35 -9.49 -21.67
C ALA A 262 22.26 -8.05 -21.15
N SER A 263 23.32 -7.60 -20.47
CA SER A 263 23.53 -6.18 -20.15
C SER A 263 23.62 -5.33 -21.42
N GLY A 264 23.22 -4.07 -21.34
CA GLY A 264 23.29 -3.13 -22.44
C GLY A 264 22.16 -2.13 -22.54
N LEU A 265 22.17 -1.40 -23.66
CA LEU A 265 21.15 -0.41 -23.96
C LEU A 265 20.19 -0.99 -25.01
N TYR A 266 18.90 -0.96 -24.70
CA TYR A 266 17.84 -1.49 -25.54
C TYR A 266 16.76 -0.45 -25.77
N LYS A 267 16.03 -0.57 -26.87
CA LYS A 267 14.87 0.26 -27.18
C LYS A 267 13.77 -0.55 -27.85
N PHE A 268 12.55 -0.07 -27.76
CA PHE A 268 11.42 -0.58 -28.54
C PHE A 268 10.39 0.51 -28.75
N LYS A 269 9.59 0.40 -29.81
CA LYS A 269 8.56 1.40 -30.13
C LYS A 269 7.44 1.42 -29.12
N THR A 270 6.99 2.63 -28.78
CA THR A 270 5.85 2.86 -27.89
C THR A 270 4.53 2.77 -28.66
N VAL A 271 4.21 1.55 -29.08
CA VAL A 271 2.99 1.21 -29.84
C VAL A 271 2.17 0.16 -29.08
N LYS A 272 0.88 0.02 -29.41
CA LYS A 272 -0.01 -0.93 -28.77
C LYS A 272 0.21 -2.35 -29.28
N GLY A 273 0.76 -3.22 -28.45
CA GLY A 273 0.96 -4.63 -28.75
C GLY A 273 1.69 -4.87 -30.08
N ASN A 274 1.12 -5.73 -30.94
CA ASN A 274 1.63 -6.06 -32.26
C ASN A 274 1.14 -5.13 -33.38
N SER A 275 0.78 -3.88 -33.05
CA SER A 275 0.28 -2.89 -34.04
C SER A 275 1.25 -1.73 -34.22
N ASN A 276 1.00 -0.90 -35.24
CA ASN A 276 1.70 0.37 -35.44
C ASN A 276 0.99 1.55 -34.75
N GLU A 277 -0.07 1.31 -33.97
CA GLU A 277 -0.82 2.36 -33.31
C GLU A 277 -0.04 2.92 -32.13
N PRO A 278 0.35 4.22 -32.14
CA PRO A 278 1.02 4.83 -30.99
C PRO A 278 0.16 4.78 -29.74
N VAL A 279 0.80 4.65 -28.57
CA VAL A 279 0.07 4.59 -27.30
C VAL A 279 -0.54 5.94 -26.89
N GLY A 280 -0.05 7.05 -27.46
CA GLY A 280 -0.47 8.43 -27.15
C GLY A 280 0.71 9.34 -26.90
N ASP A 281 0.47 10.49 -26.29
CA ASP A 281 1.48 11.50 -25.98
C ASP A 281 2.27 11.08 -24.72
N VAL A 282 3.39 10.39 -24.93
CA VAL A 282 4.25 9.89 -23.85
C VAL A 282 5.11 11.01 -23.28
N ALA A 283 5.00 11.23 -21.97
CA ALA A 283 5.86 12.15 -21.23
C ALA A 283 7.02 11.43 -20.52
N SER A 284 6.80 10.19 -20.07
CA SER A 284 7.82 9.41 -19.38
C SER A 284 7.62 7.90 -19.59
N VAL A 285 8.70 7.14 -19.37
CA VAL A 285 8.68 5.68 -19.30
C VAL A 285 9.28 5.27 -17.97
N LEU A 286 8.53 4.48 -17.18
CA LEU A 286 8.88 4.15 -15.80
C LEU A 286 8.71 2.66 -15.51
N ILE A 287 9.58 2.12 -14.65
CA ILE A 287 9.41 0.78 -14.10
C ILE A 287 8.19 0.79 -13.17
N GLN A 288 7.35 -0.22 -13.29
CA GLN A 288 6.24 -0.46 -12.39
C GLN A 288 6.59 -1.49 -11.31
N TRP A 289 7.31 -2.54 -11.69
CA TRP A 289 7.86 -3.53 -10.77
C TRP A 289 8.98 -4.33 -11.44
N GLU A 290 9.82 -4.94 -10.60
CA GLU A 290 10.87 -5.89 -10.98
C GLU A 290 10.83 -7.11 -10.05
N THR A 291 11.23 -8.28 -10.56
CA THR A 291 11.38 -9.48 -9.74
C THR A 291 12.43 -10.44 -10.32
N THR A 292 13.24 -11.02 -9.45
CA THR A 292 14.22 -12.06 -9.78
C THR A 292 13.69 -13.48 -9.57
N GLY A 293 12.41 -13.64 -9.30
CA GLY A 293 11.80 -14.94 -9.08
C GLY A 293 12.24 -15.65 -7.79
N THR A 294 12.74 -14.90 -6.83
CA THR A 294 13.18 -15.41 -5.53
C THR A 294 12.32 -14.84 -4.40
N ALA A 295 12.31 -15.51 -3.25
CA ALA A 295 11.66 -14.97 -2.04
C ALA A 295 12.42 -13.79 -1.41
N GLY A 296 13.64 -13.48 -1.87
CA GLY A 296 14.41 -12.31 -1.45
C GLY A 296 13.97 -11.06 -2.21
N ALA A 297 13.96 -9.92 -1.53
CA ALA A 297 13.72 -8.63 -2.17
C ALA A 297 14.86 -8.30 -3.13
N PRO A 298 14.62 -8.12 -4.45
CA PRO A 298 15.65 -7.54 -5.31
C PRO A 298 15.87 -6.08 -4.85
N GLN A 299 17.10 -5.59 -5.00
CA GLN A 299 17.33 -4.17 -4.87
C GLN A 299 16.54 -3.45 -5.98
N PRO A 300 15.87 -2.34 -5.70
CA PRO A 300 15.21 -1.56 -6.73
C PRO A 300 16.19 -1.25 -7.87
N CYS A 301 15.68 -1.31 -9.09
CA CYS A 301 16.47 -1.04 -10.30
C CYS A 301 17.67 -1.97 -10.53
N CYS A 302 17.63 -3.18 -9.98
CA CYS A 302 18.70 -4.16 -10.19
C CYS A 302 18.63 -4.84 -11.56
N LEU A 303 17.47 -4.87 -12.20
CA LEU A 303 17.28 -5.45 -13.53
C LEU A 303 17.38 -4.40 -14.63
N ILE A 304 16.74 -3.26 -14.44
CA ILE A 304 16.75 -2.11 -15.35
C ILE A 304 17.11 -0.90 -14.50
N ASP A 305 18.30 -0.38 -14.67
CA ASP A 305 18.78 0.78 -13.91
C ASP A 305 18.56 2.09 -14.65
N GLY A 306 17.81 2.08 -15.77
CA GLY A 306 17.48 3.24 -16.54
C GLY A 306 16.33 3.07 -17.52
N THR A 307 15.41 4.06 -17.52
CA THR A 307 14.34 4.18 -18.52
C THR A 307 14.32 5.60 -19.08
N PHE A 308 14.08 5.72 -20.37
CA PHE A 308 14.00 7.01 -21.06
C PHE A 308 13.00 6.93 -22.23
N TYR A 309 12.41 8.06 -22.61
CA TYR A 309 11.58 8.16 -23.79
C TYR A 309 12.15 9.16 -24.78
N ALA A 310 12.36 8.75 -26.02
CA ALA A 310 12.76 9.63 -27.11
C ALA A 310 12.24 9.11 -28.46
N ASP A 311 11.81 10.01 -29.31
CA ASP A 311 11.49 9.76 -30.72
C ASP A 311 10.53 8.56 -30.96
N GLY A 312 9.56 8.37 -30.07
CA GLY A 312 8.61 7.27 -30.15
C GLY A 312 9.16 5.91 -29.66
N TYR A 313 10.27 5.91 -28.94
CA TYR A 313 10.86 4.72 -28.34
C TYR A 313 10.93 4.82 -26.82
N ALA A 314 10.58 3.74 -26.17
CA ALA A 314 11.03 3.45 -24.82
C ALA A 314 12.47 2.92 -24.88
N ILE A 315 13.38 3.49 -24.11
CA ILE A 315 14.78 3.11 -24.04
C ILE A 315 15.06 2.63 -22.63
N ILE A 316 15.70 1.48 -22.49
CA ILE A 316 16.03 0.88 -21.20
C ILE A 316 17.52 0.56 -21.14
N ARG A 317 18.11 0.73 -19.94
CA ARG A 317 19.47 0.28 -19.66
C ARG A 317 19.44 -0.89 -18.69
N VAL A 318 20.06 -1.98 -19.08
CA VAL A 318 20.30 -3.16 -18.23
C VAL A 318 21.75 -3.10 -17.74
N PRO A 319 21.99 -3.08 -16.42
CA PRO A 319 23.30 -2.87 -15.83
C PRO A 319 24.29 -3.99 -16.17
N ASP A 320 25.59 -3.71 -16.05
CA ASP A 320 26.66 -4.70 -16.29
C ASP A 320 26.54 -5.92 -15.36
N ALA A 321 26.04 -5.73 -14.16
CA ALA A 321 25.68 -6.80 -13.22
C ALA A 321 24.35 -7.44 -13.65
N TYR A 322 24.31 -8.04 -14.82
CA TYR A 322 23.11 -8.67 -15.38
C TYR A 322 22.52 -9.74 -14.46
N LEU A 323 21.21 -9.69 -14.30
CA LEU A 323 20.43 -10.68 -13.55
C LEU A 323 19.25 -11.15 -14.40
N ASN A 324 18.95 -12.45 -14.34
CA ASN A 324 17.70 -12.99 -14.88
C ASN A 324 16.52 -12.49 -14.02
N GLY A 325 15.46 -12.04 -14.67
CA GLY A 325 14.31 -11.50 -14.00
C GLY A 325 13.19 -11.04 -14.93
N ASN A 326 12.20 -10.42 -14.34
CA ASN A 326 11.08 -9.84 -15.06
C ASN A 326 10.84 -8.42 -14.56
N ALA A 327 10.55 -7.52 -15.48
CA ALA A 327 10.16 -6.14 -15.17
C ALA A 327 8.91 -5.77 -15.96
N LEU A 328 8.04 -4.98 -15.35
CA LEU A 328 6.95 -4.30 -16.04
C LEU A 328 7.30 -2.82 -16.12
N ILE A 329 7.32 -2.29 -17.34
CA ILE A 329 7.54 -0.85 -17.56
C ILE A 329 6.30 -0.25 -18.23
N ALA A 330 6.04 1.04 -17.96
CA ALA A 330 4.88 1.74 -18.50
C ALA A 330 5.23 3.11 -19.06
N ALA A 331 4.62 3.45 -20.19
CA ALA A 331 4.58 4.82 -20.70
C ALA A 331 3.46 5.59 -20.02
N LYS A 332 3.76 6.80 -19.54
CA LYS A 332 2.82 7.71 -18.89
C LYS A 332 2.71 9.02 -19.65
N ASP A 333 1.53 9.63 -19.60
CA ASP A 333 1.30 10.99 -20.06
C ASP A 333 1.83 12.04 -19.07
N SER A 334 1.66 13.31 -19.39
CA SER A 334 2.07 14.43 -18.50
C SER A 334 1.28 14.53 -17.20
N ASN A 335 0.13 13.85 -17.09
CA ASN A 335 -0.69 13.78 -15.88
C ASN A 335 -0.33 12.57 -15.00
N GLY A 336 0.60 11.71 -15.46
CA GLY A 336 0.97 10.48 -14.77
C GLY A 336 0.07 9.29 -15.09
N THR A 337 -0.92 9.43 -15.98
CA THR A 337 -1.78 8.33 -16.41
C THR A 337 -1.00 7.34 -17.26
N ILE A 338 -1.11 6.05 -16.97
CA ILE A 338 -0.49 5.00 -17.79
C ILE A 338 -1.23 4.90 -19.13
N LEU A 339 -0.49 5.11 -20.22
CA LEU A 339 -0.97 4.95 -21.58
C LEU A 339 -0.89 3.50 -22.04
N TRP A 340 0.19 2.82 -21.73
CA TRP A 340 0.47 1.42 -22.04
C TRP A 340 1.62 0.89 -21.21
N SER A 341 1.78 -0.45 -21.15
CA SER A 341 2.85 -1.14 -20.42
C SER A 341 3.35 -2.35 -21.18
N TRP A 342 4.61 -2.71 -20.94
CA TRP A 342 5.31 -3.83 -21.56
C TRP A 342 6.04 -4.66 -20.51
N HIS A 343 6.03 -5.97 -20.69
CA HIS A 343 6.81 -6.91 -19.92
C HIS A 343 8.22 -7.02 -20.54
N ILE A 344 9.25 -6.82 -19.73
CA ILE A 344 10.64 -7.06 -20.09
C ILE A 344 11.10 -8.34 -19.40
N TRP A 345 11.37 -9.34 -20.19
CA TRP A 345 11.83 -10.65 -19.75
C TRP A 345 13.34 -10.76 -19.91
N LEU A 346 14.09 -10.62 -18.81
CA LEU A 346 15.53 -10.75 -18.77
C LEU A 346 15.89 -12.21 -18.57
N THR A 347 16.43 -12.84 -19.59
CA THR A 347 16.91 -14.23 -19.53
C THR A 347 18.05 -14.45 -20.51
N ASP A 348 19.19 -14.92 -20.01
CA ASP A 348 20.35 -15.29 -20.79
C ASP A 348 20.22 -16.68 -21.44
N GLU A 349 19.25 -17.46 -21.01
CA GLU A 349 18.96 -18.75 -21.60
C GLU A 349 18.09 -18.62 -22.85
N LYS A 350 18.60 -19.12 -23.96
CA LYS A 350 17.86 -19.14 -25.22
C LYS A 350 16.56 -19.94 -25.08
N ILE A 351 15.45 -19.35 -25.52
CA ILE A 351 14.18 -20.05 -25.64
C ILE A 351 14.31 -21.15 -26.72
N ARG A 352 13.97 -22.39 -26.35
CA ARG A 352 13.94 -23.55 -27.27
C ARG A 352 12.52 -23.73 -27.79
N GLU A 353 12.43 -24.44 -28.92
CA GLU A 353 11.20 -24.74 -29.61
C GLU A 353 10.88 -26.22 -29.50
N HIS A 354 9.67 -26.53 -29.05
CA HIS A 354 9.13 -27.89 -29.04
C HIS A 354 8.09 -28.04 -30.15
N GLN A 355 8.39 -28.87 -31.14
CA GLN A 355 7.44 -29.20 -32.19
C GLN A 355 6.43 -30.23 -31.65
N TYR A 356 5.18 -29.83 -31.51
CA TYR A 356 4.12 -30.72 -31.04
C TYR A 356 3.68 -31.68 -32.13
N ALA A 357 3.34 -32.91 -31.74
CA ALA A 357 2.97 -34.00 -32.62
C ALA A 357 1.82 -33.61 -33.56
N SER A 358 1.70 -34.32 -34.67
CA SER A 358 0.66 -34.11 -35.69
C SER A 358 0.63 -32.68 -36.25
N ASP A 359 1.76 -32.01 -36.30
CA ASP A 359 1.89 -30.60 -36.72
C ASP A 359 0.93 -29.65 -35.96
N ALA A 360 0.63 -29.97 -34.69
CA ALA A 360 -0.27 -29.19 -33.88
C ALA A 360 0.23 -27.76 -33.63
N GLY A 361 1.56 -27.57 -33.67
CA GLY A 361 2.22 -26.25 -33.54
C GLY A 361 3.57 -26.37 -32.83
N ILE A 362 4.27 -25.24 -32.77
CA ILE A 362 5.55 -25.11 -32.05
C ILE A 362 5.31 -24.29 -30.79
N MET A 363 5.74 -24.79 -29.64
CA MET A 363 5.63 -24.08 -28.36
C MET A 363 7.01 -23.74 -27.79
N MET A 364 7.05 -22.69 -26.95
CA MET A 364 8.22 -22.44 -26.10
C MET A 364 8.44 -23.61 -25.13
N ASP A 365 9.69 -23.81 -24.75
CA ASP A 365 10.12 -24.80 -23.77
C ASP A 365 9.70 -24.46 -22.33
N ARG A 366 9.28 -23.22 -22.06
CA ARG A 366 8.98 -22.69 -20.74
C ARG A 366 7.78 -21.74 -20.73
N ASN A 367 7.28 -21.41 -19.53
CA ASN A 367 6.25 -20.41 -19.34
C ASN A 367 6.78 -19.01 -19.58
N LEU A 368 5.93 -18.10 -20.03
CA LEU A 368 6.27 -16.68 -20.19
C LEU A 368 6.72 -16.10 -18.85
N GLY A 369 7.93 -15.51 -18.85
CA GLY A 369 8.56 -14.99 -17.64
C GLY A 369 9.27 -16.02 -16.75
N ALA A 370 9.38 -17.28 -17.15
CA ALA A 370 10.13 -18.29 -16.40
C ALA A 370 11.65 -18.02 -16.44
N LEU A 371 12.30 -18.14 -15.29
CA LEU A 371 13.73 -17.85 -15.09
C LEU A 371 14.58 -19.10 -14.87
N SER A 372 13.95 -20.27 -14.91
CA SER A 372 14.60 -21.56 -14.77
C SER A 372 13.84 -22.62 -15.56
N MET A 373 14.56 -23.65 -16.03
CA MET A 373 14.00 -24.85 -16.63
C MET A 373 14.19 -26.09 -15.76
N GLU A 374 14.79 -25.94 -14.60
CA GLU A 374 15.01 -27.03 -13.67
C GLU A 374 13.68 -27.54 -13.12
N LYS A 375 13.53 -28.88 -13.09
CA LYS A 375 12.33 -29.52 -12.53
C LYS A 375 12.24 -29.21 -11.04
N GLY A 376 11.07 -28.74 -10.62
CA GLY A 376 10.82 -28.42 -9.22
C GLY A 376 11.33 -27.05 -8.76
N ASP A 377 12.04 -26.31 -9.61
CA ASP A 377 12.47 -24.94 -9.29
C ASP A 377 11.27 -23.97 -9.44
N PRO A 378 10.84 -23.28 -8.37
CA PRO A 378 9.78 -22.28 -8.45
C PRO A 378 10.07 -21.11 -9.41
N LYS A 379 11.33 -20.81 -9.72
CA LYS A 379 11.69 -19.84 -10.76
C LYS A 379 11.19 -20.24 -12.16
N GLY A 380 10.89 -21.49 -12.38
CA GLY A 380 10.25 -22.01 -13.59
C GLY A 380 8.74 -21.73 -13.69
N PHE A 381 8.08 -21.27 -12.65
CA PHE A 381 6.64 -20.98 -12.66
C PHE A 381 6.27 -19.88 -13.66
N GLY A 382 7.14 -18.87 -13.83
CA GLY A 382 6.88 -17.75 -14.70
C GLY A 382 5.85 -16.78 -14.09
N LEU A 383 5.21 -16.03 -14.98
CA LEU A 383 4.21 -15.03 -14.63
C LEU A 383 2.79 -15.52 -14.87
N LEU A 384 1.81 -14.91 -14.21
CA LEU A 384 0.40 -15.24 -14.32
C LEU A 384 -0.37 -14.12 -14.99
N TYR A 385 -1.37 -14.43 -15.79
CA TYR A 385 -2.14 -13.49 -16.59
C TYR A 385 -3.64 -13.71 -16.41
N GLN A 386 -4.41 -12.65 -16.20
CA GLN A 386 -5.86 -12.72 -16.39
C GLN A 386 -6.16 -12.80 -17.88
N TRP A 387 -7.10 -13.66 -18.28
CA TRP A 387 -7.35 -13.92 -19.71
C TRP A 387 -7.69 -12.63 -20.50
N GLY A 388 -7.02 -12.46 -21.61
CA GLY A 388 -7.24 -11.27 -22.46
C GLY A 388 -6.55 -10.02 -21.99
N ARG A 389 -5.70 -10.07 -20.93
CA ARG A 389 -4.84 -8.97 -20.49
C ARG A 389 -3.42 -9.17 -21.01
N LYS A 390 -2.79 -8.07 -21.37
CA LYS A 390 -1.38 -8.03 -21.80
C LYS A 390 -0.39 -8.01 -20.63
N ASP A 391 -0.87 -7.61 -19.46
CA ASP A 391 -0.03 -7.34 -18.29
C ASP A 391 0.04 -8.54 -17.36
N PRO A 392 1.24 -8.92 -16.94
CA PRO A 392 1.46 -10.03 -16.03
C PRO A 392 1.30 -9.62 -14.56
N PHE A 393 0.96 -10.63 -13.76
CA PHE A 393 1.11 -10.63 -12.31
C PHE A 393 2.26 -11.54 -11.91
N PRO A 394 3.04 -11.19 -10.87
CA PRO A 394 4.08 -12.07 -10.36
C PRO A 394 3.50 -13.43 -9.97
N GLY A 395 4.21 -14.51 -10.29
CA GLY A 395 3.89 -15.85 -9.81
C GLY A 395 4.36 -16.07 -8.37
N ALA A 396 4.08 -17.24 -7.80
CA ALA A 396 4.65 -17.61 -6.51
C ALA A 396 6.16 -17.88 -6.63
N ALA A 397 6.91 -17.57 -5.59
CA ALA A 397 8.34 -17.86 -5.51
C ALA A 397 8.67 -19.16 -4.76
N THR A 398 7.65 -19.82 -4.20
CA THR A 398 7.76 -21.06 -3.44
C THR A 398 6.56 -21.95 -3.73
N THR A 399 6.70 -23.25 -3.46
CA THR A 399 5.60 -24.22 -3.64
C THR A 399 4.48 -24.09 -2.61
N ASN A 400 4.64 -23.26 -1.58
CA ASN A 400 3.60 -23.00 -0.59
C ASN A 400 2.76 -21.75 -0.89
N GLY A 401 2.91 -21.15 -2.08
CA GLY A 401 2.13 -20.01 -2.51
C GLY A 401 2.61 -18.66 -2.00
N ALA A 402 3.81 -18.58 -1.40
CA ALA A 402 4.38 -17.29 -1.01
C ALA A 402 4.62 -16.42 -2.24
N ILE A 403 4.23 -15.15 -2.15
CA ILE A 403 4.45 -14.16 -3.20
C ILE A 403 5.96 -13.93 -3.38
N MET A 404 6.38 -13.56 -4.58
CA MET A 404 7.75 -13.10 -4.81
C MET A 404 8.01 -11.86 -3.96
N ALA A 405 8.82 -12.00 -2.91
CA ALA A 405 9.20 -10.87 -2.08
C ALA A 405 10.00 -9.86 -2.93
N GLY A 406 9.81 -8.57 -2.64
CA GLY A 406 10.50 -7.48 -3.32
C GLY A 406 9.92 -7.07 -4.67
N THR A 407 8.81 -7.62 -5.08
CA THR A 407 8.00 -7.00 -6.13
C THR A 407 7.43 -5.72 -5.54
N THR A 408 7.93 -4.57 -6.00
CA THR A 408 7.55 -3.25 -5.46
C THR A 408 6.12 -2.86 -5.78
N ALA A 409 5.53 -3.43 -6.85
CA ALA A 409 4.12 -3.32 -7.12
C ALA A 409 3.40 -4.48 -6.45
N TYR A 410 2.89 -4.24 -5.29
CA TYR A 410 1.83 -5.08 -4.78
C TYR A 410 0.65 -5.00 -5.76
N MET A 411 0.08 -6.14 -6.02
CA MET A 411 -1.13 -6.25 -6.80
C MET A 411 -2.26 -5.53 -6.07
N SER A 412 -2.63 -4.34 -6.57
CA SER A 412 -3.85 -3.68 -6.11
C SER A 412 -5.06 -4.50 -6.50
N LEU A 413 -6.14 -4.39 -5.75
CA LEU A 413 -7.36 -5.15 -5.97
C LEU A 413 -8.54 -4.23 -6.26
N THR A 414 -9.37 -4.63 -7.22
CA THR A 414 -10.67 -4.00 -7.46
C THR A 414 -11.71 -5.03 -7.87
N LEU A 415 -12.97 -4.78 -7.58
CA LEU A 415 -14.08 -5.60 -8.07
C LEU A 415 -14.47 -5.18 -9.48
N SER A 416 -14.79 -6.14 -10.34
CA SER A 416 -15.31 -5.88 -11.68
C SER A 416 -16.62 -5.11 -11.61
N GLY A 417 -16.67 -3.95 -12.25
CA GLY A 417 -17.81 -3.06 -12.35
C GLY A 417 -17.82 -2.33 -13.70
N SER A 418 -18.84 -1.51 -13.94
CA SER A 418 -18.99 -0.77 -15.21
C SER A 418 -17.79 0.11 -15.57
N GLU A 419 -17.04 0.57 -14.60
CA GLU A 419 -15.85 1.42 -14.79
C GLU A 419 -14.55 0.65 -14.63
N THR A 420 -14.45 -0.23 -13.63
CA THR A 420 -13.25 -0.99 -13.29
C THR A 420 -13.09 -2.26 -14.11
N GLY A 421 -14.19 -2.87 -14.56
CA GLY A 421 -14.20 -4.06 -15.42
C GLY A 421 -14.13 -3.72 -16.90
N THR A 422 -13.21 -2.84 -17.32
CA THR A 422 -13.07 -2.44 -18.72
C THR A 422 -11.65 -2.67 -19.23
N VAL A 423 -11.49 -2.89 -20.54
CA VAL A 423 -10.17 -3.04 -21.17
C VAL A 423 -9.33 -1.78 -20.98
N ARG A 424 -9.98 -0.61 -21.04
CA ARG A 424 -9.32 0.68 -20.79
C ARG A 424 -8.75 0.72 -19.36
N TYR A 425 -9.59 0.47 -18.35
CA TYR A 425 -9.17 0.48 -16.96
C TYR A 425 -8.01 -0.49 -16.71
N SER A 426 -8.11 -1.73 -17.26
CA SER A 426 -7.05 -2.72 -17.10
C SER A 426 -5.71 -2.29 -17.71
N SER A 427 -5.74 -1.51 -18.82
CA SER A 427 -4.53 -0.99 -19.48
C SER A 427 -3.93 0.22 -18.74
N GLU A 428 -4.77 1.08 -18.17
CA GLU A 428 -4.38 2.23 -17.34
C GLU A 428 -3.92 1.80 -15.94
N ASN A 429 -4.33 0.58 -15.48
CA ASN A 429 -4.00 0.02 -14.17
C ASN A 429 -3.41 -1.39 -14.31
N PRO A 430 -2.21 -1.54 -14.90
CA PRO A 430 -1.64 -2.84 -15.23
C PRO A 430 -1.33 -3.71 -14.00
N THR A 431 -1.10 -3.09 -12.84
CA THR A 431 -0.80 -3.77 -11.57
C THR A 431 -2.05 -4.09 -10.74
N THR A 432 -3.23 -3.66 -11.17
CA THR A 432 -4.49 -3.94 -10.46
C THR A 432 -5.10 -5.26 -10.92
N PHE A 433 -5.29 -6.20 -9.99
CA PHE A 433 -6.05 -7.43 -10.23
C PHE A 433 -7.55 -7.14 -10.14
N ILE A 434 -8.29 -7.49 -11.19
CA ILE A 434 -9.74 -7.23 -11.25
C ILE A 434 -10.48 -8.50 -10.83
N LEU A 435 -11.03 -8.49 -9.63
CA LEU A 435 -11.83 -9.59 -9.09
C LEU A 435 -13.13 -9.76 -9.88
N ALA A 436 -13.54 -10.99 -10.14
CA ALA A 436 -14.86 -11.29 -10.65
C ALA A 436 -15.93 -10.99 -9.59
N ASP A 437 -17.08 -10.47 -10.02
CA ASP A 437 -18.31 -10.57 -9.22
C ASP A 437 -19.09 -11.83 -9.64
N PRO A 438 -19.03 -12.95 -8.89
CA PRO A 438 -19.66 -14.20 -9.29
C PRO A 438 -21.19 -14.11 -9.38
N ARG A 439 -21.80 -13.06 -8.86
CA ARG A 439 -23.23 -12.77 -9.03
C ARG A 439 -23.56 -12.24 -10.43
N VAL A 440 -22.54 -11.76 -11.15
CA VAL A 440 -22.66 -11.14 -12.48
C VAL A 440 -21.94 -11.99 -13.53
N SER A 441 -20.64 -12.30 -13.29
CA SER A 441 -19.78 -12.99 -14.24
C SER A 441 -18.55 -13.57 -13.55
N THR A 442 -17.93 -14.60 -14.12
CA THR A 442 -16.58 -15.07 -13.75
C THR A 442 -15.49 -14.49 -14.66
N ASP A 443 -15.83 -13.51 -15.50
CA ASP A 443 -14.87 -12.70 -16.25
C ASP A 443 -14.55 -11.43 -15.46
N TRP A 444 -13.33 -10.93 -15.58
CA TRP A 444 -12.94 -9.60 -15.06
C TRP A 444 -13.54 -8.46 -15.91
N LEU A 445 -13.86 -8.73 -17.18
CA LEU A 445 -14.57 -7.79 -18.04
C LEU A 445 -16.05 -7.73 -17.63
N TYR A 446 -16.51 -6.55 -17.23
CA TYR A 446 -17.90 -6.35 -16.83
C TYR A 446 -18.84 -6.46 -18.05
N PRO A 447 -19.89 -7.29 -17.99
CA PRO A 447 -20.78 -7.48 -19.12
C PRO A 447 -21.64 -6.23 -19.35
N VAL A 448 -21.60 -5.71 -20.57
CA VAL A 448 -22.44 -4.58 -21.01
C VAL A 448 -23.50 -5.11 -21.96
N ALA A 449 -24.77 -4.81 -21.71
CA ALA A 449 -25.88 -5.25 -22.55
C ALA A 449 -25.70 -4.78 -24.00
N GLY A 450 -25.73 -5.71 -24.95
CA GLY A 450 -25.54 -5.46 -26.37
C GLY A 450 -24.09 -5.32 -26.85
N ALA A 451 -23.11 -5.27 -25.95
CA ALA A 451 -21.71 -5.45 -26.30
C ALA A 451 -21.39 -6.96 -26.34
N GLY A 452 -20.42 -7.35 -27.15
CA GLY A 452 -19.93 -8.74 -27.17
C GLY A 452 -19.34 -9.16 -25.83
N TYR A 453 -18.96 -10.42 -25.71
CA TYR A 453 -18.35 -10.97 -24.49
C TYR A 453 -16.85 -10.65 -24.36
N GLY A 454 -16.31 -9.72 -25.17
CA GLY A 454 -14.88 -9.36 -25.17
C GLY A 454 -13.97 -10.54 -25.53
N ASN A 455 -14.47 -11.50 -26.32
CA ASN A 455 -13.71 -12.68 -26.74
C ASN A 455 -12.59 -12.33 -27.75
N GLU A 456 -12.64 -11.14 -28.31
CA GLU A 456 -11.65 -10.55 -29.19
C GLU A 456 -10.38 -10.06 -28.47
N ARG A 457 -10.32 -10.12 -27.14
CA ARG A 457 -9.13 -9.73 -26.37
C ARG A 457 -7.90 -10.59 -26.71
N TRP A 458 -8.08 -11.90 -26.81
CA TRP A 458 -7.10 -12.86 -27.35
C TRP A 458 -7.76 -13.71 -28.44
N MET A 459 -7.08 -13.88 -29.54
CA MET A 459 -7.59 -14.62 -30.72
C MET A 459 -6.47 -15.45 -31.35
N SER A 460 -6.82 -16.39 -32.24
CA SER A 460 -5.87 -17.17 -33.00
C SER A 460 -4.96 -16.32 -33.90
N GLU A 461 -5.48 -15.19 -34.38
CA GLU A 461 -4.69 -14.08 -34.92
C GLU A 461 -4.27 -13.21 -33.72
N LYS A 462 -2.97 -12.94 -33.60
CA LYS A 462 -2.41 -12.21 -32.47
C LYS A 462 -3.02 -10.82 -32.36
N THR A 463 -3.64 -10.52 -31.22
CA THR A 463 -4.26 -9.24 -30.94
C THR A 463 -3.28 -8.29 -30.25
N ILE A 464 -3.65 -7.00 -30.14
CA ILE A 464 -2.85 -6.00 -29.42
C ILE A 464 -2.73 -6.30 -27.91
N TYR A 465 -3.54 -7.19 -27.37
CA TYR A 465 -3.53 -7.60 -25.96
C TYR A 465 -2.81 -8.92 -25.71
N ASP A 466 -2.31 -9.59 -26.75
CA ASP A 466 -1.55 -10.83 -26.59
C ASP A 466 -0.23 -10.55 -25.85
N PRO A 467 0.09 -11.30 -24.78
CA PRO A 467 1.26 -11.02 -23.94
C PRO A 467 2.57 -11.60 -24.48
N CYS A 468 2.52 -12.46 -25.50
CA CYS A 468 3.71 -13.19 -25.98
C CYS A 468 4.68 -12.29 -26.76
N PRO A 469 5.99 -12.60 -26.75
CA PRO A 469 7.00 -11.85 -27.52
C PRO A 469 6.75 -11.84 -29.04
N PRO A 470 7.49 -11.04 -29.83
CA PRO A 470 7.40 -11.05 -31.28
C PRO A 470 7.59 -12.45 -31.87
N GLY A 471 6.76 -12.82 -32.88
CA GLY A 471 6.75 -14.14 -33.51
C GLY A 471 6.11 -15.25 -32.68
N TRP A 472 5.57 -14.91 -31.51
CA TRP A 472 4.87 -15.84 -30.59
C TRP A 472 3.51 -15.29 -30.19
N ARG A 473 2.57 -16.20 -29.90
CA ARG A 473 1.20 -15.87 -29.45
C ARG A 473 0.70 -16.87 -28.42
N VAL A 474 -0.41 -16.56 -27.78
CA VAL A 474 -1.15 -17.53 -26.94
C VAL A 474 -1.72 -18.64 -27.82
N PRO A 475 -1.60 -19.94 -27.45
CA PRO A 475 -2.03 -21.08 -28.28
C PRO A 475 -3.55 -21.19 -28.40
N ASP A 476 -4.00 -21.88 -29.48
CA ASP A 476 -5.38 -22.33 -29.60
C ASP A 476 -5.65 -23.47 -28.62
N GLY A 477 -6.85 -23.52 -28.04
CA GLY A 477 -7.30 -24.55 -27.12
C GLY A 477 -8.63 -25.20 -27.54
N GLY A 478 -9.14 -26.04 -26.64
CA GLY A 478 -10.44 -26.68 -26.81
C GLY A 478 -10.41 -28.05 -27.50
N PRO A 479 -11.56 -28.74 -27.50
CA PRO A 479 -11.65 -30.17 -27.83
C PRO A 479 -11.72 -30.46 -29.33
N LYS A 480 -11.52 -29.49 -30.21
CA LYS A 480 -11.58 -29.70 -31.67
C LYS A 480 -10.35 -29.19 -32.41
N ASN A 481 -9.84 -28.02 -32.06
CA ASN A 481 -8.74 -27.38 -32.76
C ASN A 481 -7.62 -26.90 -31.82
N GLY A 482 -7.68 -27.30 -30.55
CA GLY A 482 -6.68 -26.93 -29.57
C GLY A 482 -5.32 -27.58 -29.85
N LEU A 483 -4.24 -26.91 -29.55
CA LEU A 483 -2.88 -27.37 -29.77
C LEU A 483 -2.64 -28.72 -29.06
N TRP A 484 -2.96 -28.80 -27.79
CA TRP A 484 -2.77 -30.03 -26.99
C TRP A 484 -3.70 -31.16 -27.45
N PHE A 485 -4.96 -30.85 -27.85
CA PHE A 485 -5.87 -31.83 -28.43
C PHE A 485 -5.32 -32.41 -29.73
N ASN A 486 -4.87 -31.55 -30.66
CA ASN A 486 -4.33 -31.95 -31.95
C ASN A 486 -3.02 -32.75 -31.82
N ALA A 487 -2.22 -32.47 -30.80
CA ALA A 487 -1.02 -33.22 -30.45
C ALA A 487 -1.32 -34.60 -29.85
N GLY A 488 -2.60 -34.92 -29.60
CA GLY A 488 -3.01 -36.20 -29.03
C GLY A 488 -2.85 -36.33 -27.53
N VAL A 489 -2.64 -35.19 -26.82
CA VAL A 489 -2.57 -35.18 -25.35
C VAL A 489 -3.88 -35.73 -24.77
N PRO A 490 -3.86 -36.79 -23.96
CA PRO A 490 -5.07 -37.41 -23.44
C PRO A 490 -5.77 -36.51 -22.40
N THR A 491 -7.04 -36.84 -22.13
CA THR A 491 -7.77 -36.31 -20.98
C THR A 491 -8.01 -37.41 -19.97
N GLY A 492 -7.71 -37.18 -18.70
CA GLY A 492 -7.94 -38.13 -17.60
C GLY A 492 -6.69 -38.48 -16.81
N GLY A 493 -6.81 -39.50 -15.96
CA GLY A 493 -5.73 -39.92 -15.06
C GLY A 493 -4.73 -40.89 -15.71
N GLY A 494 -3.54 -40.94 -15.15
CA GLY A 494 -2.49 -41.88 -15.51
C GLY A 494 -1.26 -41.30 -16.17
N PHE A 495 -1.12 -39.97 -16.17
CA PHE A 495 0.17 -39.36 -16.54
C PHE A 495 1.25 -39.78 -15.55
N PRO A 496 2.41 -40.26 -16.05
CA PRO A 496 3.50 -40.58 -15.15
C PRO A 496 3.98 -39.31 -14.45
N TYR A 497 4.03 -39.39 -13.15
CA TYR A 497 4.76 -38.49 -12.32
C TYR A 497 6.26 -38.61 -12.60
N PRO A 498 7.02 -37.54 -12.50
CA PRO A 498 8.43 -37.66 -12.17
C PRO A 498 8.54 -38.03 -10.69
N ALA A 499 8.15 -39.27 -10.33
CA ALA A 499 8.06 -39.69 -8.93
C ALA A 499 9.41 -40.05 -8.33
N GLU A 500 10.50 -39.96 -9.11
CA GLU A 500 11.81 -40.44 -8.63
C GLU A 500 12.57 -39.45 -7.73
N ASP A 501 12.18 -38.17 -7.69
CA ASP A 501 12.96 -37.15 -6.96
C ASP A 501 12.15 -36.39 -5.88
N GLY A 502 10.87 -36.71 -5.65
CA GLY A 502 10.05 -36.03 -4.63
C GLY A 502 9.63 -34.60 -4.98
N ALA A 503 9.98 -34.08 -6.13
CA ALA A 503 9.64 -32.73 -6.57
C ALA A 503 8.26 -32.70 -7.24
N ARG A 504 7.22 -32.45 -6.43
CA ARG A 504 5.81 -32.32 -6.87
C ARG A 504 5.50 -30.97 -7.51
N ALA A 505 6.39 -30.36 -8.26
CA ALA A 505 6.19 -28.98 -8.73
C ALA A 505 5.83 -28.89 -10.23
N GLY A 506 5.33 -29.96 -10.84
CA GLY A 506 4.96 -29.97 -12.26
C GLY A 506 4.79 -31.35 -12.86
N ILE A 507 4.48 -31.45 -14.15
CA ILE A 507 4.45 -32.68 -14.92
C ILE A 507 5.45 -32.68 -16.06
N MET A 508 5.90 -33.87 -16.44
CA MET A 508 6.64 -34.08 -17.68
C MET A 508 5.67 -34.43 -18.80
N MET A 509 5.56 -33.57 -19.80
CA MET A 509 4.87 -33.90 -21.05
C MET A 509 5.78 -34.81 -21.88
N PRO A 510 5.39 -36.06 -22.18
CA PRO A 510 6.22 -37.00 -22.92
C PRO A 510 6.53 -36.56 -24.34
N ALA A 511 7.71 -36.95 -24.83
CA ALA A 511 8.18 -36.66 -26.18
C ALA A 511 7.22 -37.09 -27.29
N GLU A 512 6.38 -38.10 -27.07
CA GLU A 512 5.37 -38.55 -28.04
C GLU A 512 4.35 -37.47 -28.40
N TYR A 513 4.12 -36.47 -27.49
CA TYR A 513 3.20 -35.35 -27.73
C TYR A 513 3.92 -34.04 -28.15
N CYS A 514 5.19 -33.88 -27.84
CA CYS A 514 5.90 -32.61 -28.02
C CYS A 514 7.34 -32.72 -28.57
N GLY A 515 7.63 -33.88 -29.20
CA GLY A 515 8.91 -34.09 -29.88
C GLY A 515 10.06 -34.47 -28.95
N GLU A 516 10.20 -33.80 -27.83
CA GLU A 516 11.10 -34.12 -26.71
C GLU A 516 10.36 -33.84 -25.40
N ASP A 517 10.83 -34.44 -24.31
CA ASP A 517 10.18 -34.28 -22.99
C ASP A 517 10.13 -32.81 -22.57
N ALA A 518 8.94 -32.30 -22.29
CA ALA A 518 8.74 -30.90 -21.91
C ALA A 518 8.22 -30.77 -20.47
N TRP A 519 8.94 -30.00 -19.67
CA TRP A 519 8.52 -29.71 -18.29
C TRP A 519 7.40 -28.68 -18.26
N TYR A 520 6.29 -29.02 -17.56
CA TYR A 520 5.17 -28.13 -17.27
C TYR A 520 5.08 -27.91 -15.76
N PRO A 521 5.56 -26.74 -15.24
CA PRO A 521 5.55 -26.48 -13.81
C PRO A 521 4.14 -26.27 -13.26
N ALA A 522 3.92 -26.73 -12.02
CA ALA A 522 2.68 -26.50 -11.26
C ALA A 522 2.69 -25.11 -10.63
N ALA A 523 2.55 -24.07 -11.43
CA ALA A 523 2.59 -22.69 -10.99
C ALA A 523 1.35 -22.28 -10.17
N GLY A 524 0.33 -23.15 -10.09
CA GLY A 524 -0.96 -22.80 -9.49
C GLY A 524 -1.70 -21.74 -10.29
N SER A 525 -2.48 -20.94 -9.59
CA SER A 525 -3.23 -19.82 -10.17
C SER A 525 -3.49 -18.75 -9.11
N ILE A 526 -3.95 -17.56 -9.54
CA ILE A 526 -4.53 -16.55 -8.64
C ILE A 526 -6.05 -16.62 -8.77
N SER A 527 -6.74 -16.82 -7.63
CA SER A 527 -8.19 -16.97 -7.56
C SER A 527 -8.92 -15.72 -8.09
N CYS A 528 -9.87 -15.93 -8.99
CA CYS A 528 -10.68 -14.85 -9.58
C CYS A 528 -11.58 -14.11 -8.59
N THR A 529 -11.80 -14.62 -7.39
CA THR A 529 -12.71 -14.03 -6.38
C THR A 529 -12.01 -13.55 -5.12
N THR A 530 -10.81 -14.06 -4.82
CA THR A 530 -10.10 -13.73 -3.58
C THR A 530 -8.70 -13.14 -3.82
N ALA A 531 -8.21 -13.17 -5.07
CA ALA A 531 -6.84 -12.84 -5.44
C ALA A 531 -5.75 -13.63 -4.66
N SER A 532 -6.13 -14.74 -4.04
CA SER A 532 -5.19 -15.62 -3.34
C SER A 532 -4.51 -16.57 -4.32
N TYR A 533 -3.23 -16.86 -4.09
CA TYR A 533 -2.55 -17.95 -4.78
C TYR A 533 -3.14 -19.28 -4.35
N THR A 534 -3.42 -20.16 -5.30
CA THR A 534 -4.06 -21.46 -5.07
C THR A 534 -3.28 -22.56 -5.76
N ALA A 535 -3.19 -23.73 -5.10
CA ALA A 535 -2.62 -24.97 -5.63
C ALA A 535 -1.20 -24.84 -6.23
N VAL A 536 -0.39 -23.92 -5.67
CA VAL A 536 1.02 -23.72 -6.09
C VAL A 536 1.85 -24.94 -5.70
N GLY A 537 2.55 -25.53 -6.66
CA GLY A 537 3.27 -26.79 -6.51
C GLY A 537 2.38 -28.05 -6.69
N GLU A 538 1.07 -27.87 -6.92
CA GLU A 538 0.10 -28.96 -7.06
C GLU A 538 -0.57 -28.95 -8.43
N ASP A 539 -1.05 -27.78 -8.89
CA ASP A 539 -1.81 -27.64 -10.14
C ASP A 539 -1.05 -26.79 -11.16
N GLY A 540 -1.20 -27.12 -12.43
CA GLY A 540 -0.82 -26.27 -13.55
C GLY A 540 -2.05 -25.86 -14.35
N MET A 541 -2.19 -24.56 -14.61
CA MET A 541 -3.23 -23.99 -15.47
C MET A 541 -2.59 -23.13 -16.54
N TYR A 542 -2.94 -23.39 -17.80
CA TYR A 542 -2.33 -22.75 -18.97
C TYR A 542 -3.40 -22.23 -19.90
N TRP A 543 -3.29 -20.97 -20.22
CA TRP A 543 -4.25 -20.29 -21.09
C TRP A 543 -4.20 -20.75 -22.55
N SER A 544 -5.34 -20.70 -23.18
CA SER A 544 -5.47 -20.61 -24.62
C SER A 544 -6.31 -19.40 -25.02
N VAL A 545 -6.37 -19.10 -26.32
CA VAL A 545 -7.22 -18.03 -26.84
C VAL A 545 -8.69 -18.43 -27.00
N THR A 546 -9.05 -19.72 -26.87
CA THR A 546 -10.33 -20.26 -27.32
C THR A 546 -11.41 -20.14 -26.25
N PRO A 547 -12.43 -19.29 -26.42
CA PRO A 547 -13.52 -19.16 -25.46
C PRO A 547 -14.32 -20.46 -25.30
N CYS A 548 -14.82 -20.68 -24.06
CA CYS A 548 -15.76 -21.72 -23.72
C CYS A 548 -17.01 -21.07 -23.10
N GLY A 549 -17.99 -20.76 -23.95
CA GLY A 549 -19.16 -19.99 -23.50
C GLY A 549 -18.85 -18.50 -23.30
N THR A 550 -19.53 -17.88 -22.35
CA THR A 550 -19.49 -16.43 -22.15
C THR A 550 -18.39 -15.98 -21.18
N HIS A 551 -18.11 -16.78 -20.16
CA HIS A 551 -17.31 -16.38 -19.00
C HIS A 551 -16.04 -17.20 -18.81
N ASP A 552 -15.91 -18.31 -19.51
CA ASP A 552 -14.81 -19.25 -19.40
C ASP A 552 -14.04 -19.39 -20.71
N VAL A 553 -12.85 -19.99 -20.60
CA VAL A 553 -11.93 -20.25 -21.71
C VAL A 553 -11.45 -21.69 -21.61
N TYR A 554 -11.28 -22.35 -22.74
CA TYR A 554 -10.54 -23.60 -22.75
C TYR A 554 -9.06 -23.34 -22.45
N GLY A 555 -8.48 -24.19 -21.64
CA GLY A 555 -7.06 -24.18 -21.33
C GLY A 555 -6.52 -25.59 -21.19
N PHE A 556 -5.21 -25.70 -21.02
CA PHE A 556 -4.57 -26.94 -20.58
C PHE A 556 -4.43 -26.88 -19.07
N SER A 557 -4.80 -27.93 -18.37
CA SER A 557 -4.56 -28.05 -16.94
C SER A 557 -4.14 -29.45 -16.53
N PHE A 558 -3.44 -29.51 -15.44
CA PHE A 558 -3.19 -30.77 -14.72
C PHE A 558 -3.28 -30.50 -13.22
N TYR A 559 -3.60 -31.55 -12.47
CA TYR A 559 -3.58 -31.52 -11.01
C TYR A 559 -3.24 -32.90 -10.45
N TYR A 560 -2.83 -32.89 -9.21
CA TYR A 560 -2.49 -34.10 -8.49
C TYR A 560 -3.62 -34.55 -7.58
N HIS A 561 -3.93 -35.84 -7.63
CA HIS A 561 -4.86 -36.44 -6.68
C HIS A 561 -4.09 -37.11 -5.53
N SER A 562 -4.77 -37.27 -4.38
CA SER A 562 -4.21 -37.88 -3.16
C SER A 562 -3.63 -39.29 -3.31
N ASN A 563 -3.80 -39.94 -4.48
CA ASN A 563 -3.34 -41.29 -4.78
C ASN A 563 -2.12 -41.36 -5.72
N ASP A 564 -1.32 -40.26 -5.77
CA ASP A 564 -0.12 -40.15 -6.61
C ASP A 564 -0.35 -40.30 -8.13
N LYS A 565 -1.54 -40.00 -8.62
CA LYS A 565 -1.85 -39.96 -10.06
C LYS A 565 -2.09 -38.54 -10.51
N GLY A 566 -1.39 -38.12 -11.55
CA GLY A 566 -1.63 -36.87 -12.26
C GLY A 566 -2.84 -37.00 -13.20
N TYR A 567 -3.70 -36.01 -13.19
CA TYR A 567 -4.79 -35.85 -14.14
C TYR A 567 -4.49 -34.69 -15.07
N VAL A 568 -4.67 -34.91 -16.36
CA VAL A 568 -4.39 -33.92 -17.41
C VAL A 568 -5.68 -33.64 -18.17
N TYR A 569 -5.92 -32.37 -18.48
CA TYR A 569 -7.06 -31.90 -19.27
C TYR A 569 -6.58 -30.94 -20.36
N HIS A 570 -6.59 -31.42 -21.61
CA HIS A 570 -6.24 -30.59 -22.77
C HIS A 570 -7.28 -29.51 -23.10
N SER A 571 -8.44 -29.52 -22.46
CA SER A 571 -9.59 -28.64 -22.70
C SER A 571 -10.31 -28.32 -21.38
N ALA A 572 -9.55 -28.00 -20.33
CA ALA A 572 -10.09 -27.52 -19.06
C ALA A 572 -10.83 -26.19 -19.25
N MET A 573 -11.95 -26.02 -18.57
CA MET A 573 -12.67 -24.74 -18.52
C MET A 573 -12.14 -23.91 -17.36
N ILE A 574 -11.61 -22.71 -17.68
CA ILE A 574 -10.99 -21.82 -16.71
C ILE A 574 -11.74 -20.46 -16.74
N PRO A 575 -12.21 -19.95 -15.58
CA PRO A 575 -12.81 -18.62 -15.49
C PRO A 575 -11.86 -17.52 -15.95
N LYS A 576 -12.32 -16.59 -16.80
CA LYS A 576 -11.48 -15.55 -17.41
C LYS A 576 -10.82 -14.57 -16.41
N ALA A 577 -11.43 -14.37 -15.25
CA ALA A 577 -10.85 -13.54 -14.20
C ALA A 577 -9.74 -14.23 -13.37
N THR A 578 -9.59 -15.56 -13.50
CA THR A 578 -8.45 -16.28 -12.91
C THR A 578 -7.16 -15.79 -13.55
N ALA A 579 -6.06 -15.67 -12.79
CA ALA A 579 -4.76 -15.53 -13.43
C ALA A 579 -4.07 -16.91 -13.49
N ALA A 580 -3.64 -17.27 -14.68
CA ALA A 580 -2.99 -18.55 -14.98
C ALA A 580 -1.77 -18.36 -15.89
N SER A 581 -0.98 -19.40 -16.06
CA SER A 581 0.24 -19.37 -16.87
C SER A 581 -0.06 -19.18 -18.36
N VAL A 582 0.86 -18.53 -19.05
CA VAL A 582 0.94 -18.49 -20.51
C VAL A 582 2.18 -19.25 -20.95
N ARG A 583 2.03 -20.21 -21.87
CA ARG A 583 3.12 -20.80 -22.64
C ARG A 583 2.86 -20.51 -24.10
N CYS A 584 3.73 -19.70 -24.70
CA CYS A 584 3.49 -19.18 -26.04
C CYS A 584 3.74 -20.24 -27.13
N CYS A 585 2.98 -20.16 -28.22
CA CYS A 585 3.24 -20.91 -29.45
C CYS A 585 3.68 -19.96 -30.58
N ARG A 586 4.34 -20.50 -31.60
CA ARG A 586 4.72 -19.74 -32.80
C ARG A 586 3.48 -19.19 -33.51
N GLU A 587 3.61 -17.97 -34.01
CA GLU A 587 2.66 -17.41 -34.95
C GLU A 587 2.70 -18.24 -36.26
N ARG A 588 1.53 -18.42 -36.87
CA ARG A 588 1.39 -19.21 -38.12
C ARG A 588 1.76 -18.36 -39.34
#